data_20df36924a7dd5f21ea6020c93e97942
#
_entry.id   20df36924a7dd5f21ea6020c93e97942
#
_cell.length_a   1.000
_cell.length_b   1.000
_cell.length_c   1.000
_cell.angle_alpha   90.00
_cell.angle_beta   90.00
_cell.angle_gamma   90.00
#
_symmetry.space_group_name_H-M   'P 1'
#
loop_
_entity.id
_entity.type
_entity.pdbx_description
1 polymer ?
#
loop_
_entity_poly.entity_id
_entity_poly.type
_entity_poly.pdbx_seq_one_letter_code
_entity_poly.pdbx_strand_id
1 'polypeptide(L)'
;RYGIEGFYRWRTCLPGFAPDQCEISLAAATVNGGSGFEAYDGQWYRARVHARKYLGGWQFDGEYSLEVNDRRDLQTADEFVSVSPTHHTLEFAGRYRWHPDLVLGTTGTVRHSRYQDARQVVSTSGENGRREDNRLEVGLLVEKNLDSRWLVRGEWLVRDNRSSLSQYDYQRQTLMLTLEGAF
;
A
#
# COMPACT_ATOMS: atom_id res chain seq x y z
N ARG A 1 5.22 14.93 11.77
CA ARG A 1 6.09 13.95 11.13
C ARG A 1 7.25 14.67 10.45
N TYR A 2 8.49 14.31 10.79
CA TYR A 2 9.70 14.81 10.17
C TYR A 2 10.46 13.61 9.61
N GLY A 3 10.99 13.72 8.38
CA GLY A 3 11.70 12.61 7.78
C GLY A 3 12.53 13.00 6.58
N ILE A 4 13.37 12.08 6.14
CA ILE A 4 14.22 12.18 4.97
C ILE A 4 13.88 11.01 4.05
N GLU A 5 13.72 11.29 2.77
CA GLU A 5 13.58 10.28 1.72
C GLU A 5 14.67 10.52 0.68
N GLY A 6 15.42 9.46 0.35
CA GLY A 6 16.37 9.43 -0.74
C GLY A 6 15.91 8.44 -1.80
N PHE A 7 16.13 8.75 -3.07
CA PHE A 7 15.83 7.83 -4.16
C PHE A 7 16.95 7.81 -5.21
N TYR A 8 17.06 6.67 -5.88
CA TYR A 8 17.93 6.48 -7.03
C TYR A 8 17.13 5.86 -8.18
N ARG A 9 17.18 6.47 -9.35
CA ARG A 9 16.45 6.02 -10.55
C ARG A 9 17.42 5.71 -11.67
N TRP A 10 17.23 4.57 -12.34
CA TRP A 10 17.97 4.20 -13.53
C TRP A 10 17.06 3.61 -14.61
N ARG A 11 17.54 3.65 -15.86
CA ARG A 11 16.68 3.29 -17.00
C ARG A 11 16.71 1.81 -17.38
N THR A 12 17.76 1.10 -17.04
CA THR A 12 17.91 -0.32 -17.44
C THR A 12 18.28 -1.13 -16.22
N CYS A 13 17.42 -2.06 -15.82
CA CYS A 13 17.58 -2.78 -14.55
C CYS A 13 18.26 -4.14 -14.70
N LEU A 14 17.94 -4.91 -15.73
CA LEU A 14 18.46 -6.27 -15.94
C LEU A 14 18.57 -6.58 -17.44
N PRO A 15 19.61 -7.30 -17.88
CA PRO A 15 19.69 -7.79 -19.26
C PRO A 15 18.59 -8.81 -19.56
N GLY A 16 17.91 -8.68 -20.69
CA GLY A 16 16.97 -9.67 -21.24
C GLY A 16 15.48 -9.43 -20.98
N PHE A 17 15.05 -9.07 -19.77
CA PHE A 17 13.69 -8.62 -19.45
C PHE A 17 13.76 -7.29 -18.70
N ALA A 18 14.41 -6.32 -19.33
CA ALA A 18 14.69 -5.07 -18.68
C ALA A 18 13.41 -4.20 -18.61
N PRO A 19 12.97 -3.79 -17.41
CA PRO A 19 12.05 -2.68 -17.27
C PRO A 19 12.65 -1.42 -17.90
N ASP A 20 11.80 -0.52 -18.38
CA ASP A 20 12.25 0.74 -19.00
C ASP A 20 12.69 1.75 -17.94
N GLN A 21 12.21 1.57 -16.72
CA GLN A 21 12.57 2.39 -15.55
C GLN A 21 12.63 1.51 -14.30
N CYS A 22 13.63 1.77 -13.47
CA CYS A 22 13.74 1.22 -12.11
C CYS A 22 14.03 2.33 -11.13
N GLU A 23 13.52 2.17 -9.93
CA GLU A 23 13.77 3.10 -8.84
C GLU A 23 13.95 2.33 -7.54
N ILE A 24 14.98 2.67 -6.78
CA ILE A 24 15.11 2.28 -5.38
C ILE A 24 14.94 3.54 -4.54
N SER A 25 14.14 3.47 -3.51
CA SER A 25 14.03 4.54 -2.54
C SER A 25 14.16 4.02 -1.12
N LEU A 26 14.79 4.83 -0.28
CA LEU A 26 14.92 4.63 1.15
C LEU A 26 14.35 5.85 1.85
N ALA A 27 13.54 5.63 2.87
CA ALA A 27 12.96 6.71 3.67
C ALA A 27 13.06 6.36 5.15
N ALA A 28 13.27 7.39 5.97
CA ALA A 28 13.22 7.31 7.41
C ALA A 28 12.50 8.56 7.97
N ALA A 29 11.70 8.38 9.00
CA ALA A 29 11.02 9.49 9.64
C ALA A 29 10.86 9.25 11.15
N THR A 30 10.92 10.32 11.93
CA THR A 30 10.41 10.35 13.29
C THR A 30 8.96 10.80 13.26
N VAL A 31 8.11 10.12 14.00
CA VAL A 31 6.69 10.42 14.13
C VAL A 31 6.44 10.89 15.54
N ASN A 32 5.75 12.02 15.66
CA ASN A 32 5.29 12.55 16.94
C ASN A 32 3.78 12.75 16.83
N GLY A 33 3.01 12.05 17.66
CA GLY A 33 1.55 12.07 17.66
C GLY A 33 0.95 13.29 18.38
N GLY A 34 1.76 14.04 19.11
CA GLY A 34 1.29 15.14 19.95
C GLY A 34 0.61 14.65 21.25
N SER A 35 0.13 15.59 22.05
CA SER A 35 -0.49 15.27 23.34
C SER A 35 -1.75 14.41 23.16
N GLY A 36 -1.83 13.30 23.87
CA GLY A 36 -2.92 12.33 23.82
C GLY A 36 -2.74 11.24 22.75
N PHE A 37 -1.66 11.30 21.94
CA PHE A 37 -1.35 10.31 20.92
C PHE A 37 0.09 9.80 21.01
N GLU A 38 0.69 9.84 22.19
CA GLU A 38 2.09 9.46 22.43
C GLU A 38 2.38 7.99 22.13
N ALA A 39 1.35 7.13 22.11
CA ALA A 39 1.48 5.73 21.70
C ALA A 39 1.92 5.58 20.23
N TYR A 40 1.64 6.58 19.40
CA TYR A 40 2.03 6.62 17.99
C TYR A 40 3.41 7.28 17.77
N ASP A 41 4.05 7.77 18.84
CA ASP A 41 5.42 8.28 18.76
C ASP A 41 6.38 7.14 18.43
N GLY A 42 7.35 7.42 17.58
CA GLY A 42 8.35 6.43 17.24
C GLY A 42 9.05 6.72 15.93
N GLN A 43 9.58 5.68 15.34
CA GLN A 43 10.33 5.72 14.10
C GLN A 43 9.64 4.93 13.01
N TRP A 44 9.86 5.36 11.77
CA TRP A 44 9.32 4.73 10.59
C TRP A 44 10.43 4.64 9.54
N TYR A 45 10.59 3.47 8.94
CA TYR A 45 11.56 3.20 7.91
C TYR A 45 10.86 2.53 6.74
N ARG A 46 11.25 2.88 5.51
CA ARG A 46 10.77 2.22 4.30
C ARG A 46 11.89 2.03 3.29
N ALA A 47 11.99 0.83 2.75
CA ALA A 47 12.74 0.52 1.55
C ALA A 47 11.74 0.12 0.44
N ARG A 48 11.95 0.63 -0.77
CA ARG A 48 11.06 0.39 -1.90
C ARG A 48 11.87 0.17 -3.17
N VAL A 49 11.44 -0.81 -3.96
CA VAL A 49 11.92 -1.04 -5.33
C VAL A 49 10.72 -0.98 -6.26
N HIS A 50 10.79 -0.13 -7.26
CA HIS A 50 9.76 0.04 -8.27
C HIS A 50 10.34 -0.22 -9.65
N ALA A 51 9.58 -0.87 -10.53
CA ALA A 51 9.93 -1.12 -11.91
C ALA A 51 8.75 -0.79 -12.82
N ARG A 52 9.03 -0.21 -13.99
CA ARG A 52 8.03 0.11 -15.02
C ARG A 52 8.46 -0.41 -16.38
N LYS A 53 7.52 -1.02 -17.10
CA LYS A 53 7.70 -1.52 -18.46
C LYS A 53 6.61 -1.00 -19.38
N TYR A 54 7.02 -0.54 -20.56
CA TYR A 54 6.10 -0.22 -21.65
C TYR A 54 6.20 -1.30 -22.74
N LEU A 55 5.06 -1.75 -23.24
CA LEU A 55 5.00 -2.73 -24.32
C LEU A 55 3.77 -2.43 -25.19
N GLY A 56 3.98 -1.84 -26.36
CA GLY A 56 2.90 -1.39 -27.22
C GLY A 56 2.01 -0.37 -26.49
N GLY A 57 0.70 -0.64 -26.44
CA GLY A 57 -0.28 0.18 -25.70
C GLY A 57 -0.34 -0.08 -24.19
N TRP A 58 0.47 -1.01 -23.69
CA TRP A 58 0.50 -1.40 -22.28
C TRP A 58 1.56 -0.63 -21.48
N GLN A 59 1.22 -0.30 -20.24
CA GLN A 59 2.14 0.08 -19.18
C GLN A 59 1.96 -0.89 -18.03
N PHE A 60 3.07 -1.47 -17.57
CA PHE A 60 3.11 -2.34 -16.40
C PHE A 60 3.97 -1.69 -15.34
N ASP A 61 3.47 -1.65 -14.12
CA ASP A 61 4.17 -1.19 -12.93
C ASP A 61 4.22 -2.33 -11.92
N GLY A 62 5.38 -2.53 -11.29
CA GLY A 62 5.57 -3.43 -10.18
C GLY A 62 6.33 -2.74 -9.07
N GLU A 63 5.89 -2.91 -7.84
CA GLU A 63 6.55 -2.33 -6.68
C GLU A 63 6.62 -3.35 -5.55
N TYR A 64 7.77 -3.45 -4.91
CA TYR A 64 7.91 -4.09 -3.61
C TYR A 64 8.34 -3.08 -2.58
N SER A 65 7.70 -3.08 -1.42
CA SER A 65 8.08 -2.23 -0.30
C SER A 65 8.16 -3.01 1.01
N LEU A 66 9.20 -2.71 1.78
CA LEU A 66 9.37 -3.11 3.17
C LEU A 66 9.22 -1.86 4.03
N GLU A 67 8.26 -1.88 4.93
CA GLU A 67 8.03 -0.81 5.88
C GLU A 67 8.11 -1.34 7.31
N VAL A 68 8.90 -0.68 8.14
CA VAL A 68 9.05 -0.99 9.57
C VAL A 68 8.56 0.20 10.37
N ASN A 69 7.61 -0.04 11.24
CA ASN A 69 7.12 0.91 12.21
C ASN A 69 7.58 0.46 13.60
N ASP A 70 8.22 1.34 14.32
CA ASP A 70 8.63 1.16 15.73
C ASP A 70 7.98 2.27 16.55
N ARG A 71 6.93 1.94 17.27
CA ARG A 71 6.07 2.84 18.02
C ARG A 71 6.06 2.46 19.51
N ARG A 72 5.55 3.35 20.37
CA ARG A 72 5.41 3.06 21.80
C ARG A 72 4.32 2.08 22.14
N ASP A 73 3.44 1.77 21.18
CA ASP A 73 2.27 0.91 21.32
C ASP A 73 1.23 1.43 22.34
N LEU A 74 0.03 0.90 22.24
CA LEU A 74 -1.09 1.25 23.12
C LEU A 74 -1.21 0.21 24.23
N GLN A 75 -1.12 0.63 25.48
CA GLN A 75 -1.35 -0.21 26.63
C GLN A 75 -2.38 0.43 27.54
N THR A 76 -3.51 -0.25 27.73
CA THR A 76 -4.51 0.03 28.76
C THR A 76 -4.38 -1.00 29.88
N ALA A 77 -5.17 -0.86 30.97
CA ALA A 77 -5.16 -1.84 32.05
C ALA A 77 -5.54 -3.25 31.60
N ASP A 78 -6.41 -3.34 30.59
CA ASP A 78 -7.04 -4.59 30.17
C ASP A 78 -6.66 -5.01 28.73
N GLU A 79 -6.02 -4.14 27.96
CA GLU A 79 -5.74 -4.39 26.54
C GLU A 79 -4.38 -3.84 26.11
N PHE A 80 -3.67 -4.62 25.31
CA PHE A 80 -2.46 -4.20 24.62
C PHE A 80 -2.71 -4.24 23.10
N VAL A 81 -2.46 -3.12 22.42
CA VAL A 81 -2.56 -3.04 20.97
C VAL A 81 -1.24 -2.57 20.38
N SER A 82 -0.56 -3.46 19.65
CA SER A 82 0.65 -3.08 18.93
C SER A 82 0.30 -2.22 17.72
N VAL A 83 0.96 -1.08 17.61
CA VAL A 83 0.93 -0.16 16.45
C VAL A 83 2.27 -0.13 15.72
N SER A 84 3.09 -1.15 15.95
CA SER A 84 4.46 -1.33 15.42
C SER A 84 4.55 -2.48 14.40
N PRO A 85 3.84 -2.43 13.27
CA PRO A 85 3.93 -3.48 12.27
C PRO A 85 5.17 -3.36 11.40
N THR A 86 5.65 -4.52 10.94
CA THR A 86 6.48 -4.64 9.73
C THR A 86 5.56 -5.05 8.59
N HIS A 87 5.57 -4.28 7.49
CA HIS A 87 4.79 -4.55 6.29
C HIS A 87 5.69 -4.97 5.15
N HIS A 88 5.37 -6.08 4.52
CA HIS A 88 5.86 -6.47 3.19
C HIS A 88 4.71 -6.26 2.21
N THR A 89 4.90 -5.40 1.24
CA THR A 89 3.86 -5.10 0.25
C THR A 89 4.41 -5.33 -1.15
N LEU A 90 3.66 -6.09 -1.95
CA LEU A 90 3.88 -6.24 -3.38
C LEU A 90 2.67 -5.62 -4.10
N GLU A 91 2.95 -4.67 -4.97
CA GLU A 91 1.95 -4.00 -5.78
C GLU A 91 2.26 -4.21 -7.26
N PHE A 92 1.22 -4.37 -8.06
CA PHE A 92 1.34 -4.36 -9.51
C PHE A 92 0.18 -3.59 -10.11
N ALA A 93 0.43 -2.96 -11.26
CA ALA A 93 -0.59 -2.32 -12.06
C ALA A 93 -0.34 -2.59 -13.54
N GLY A 94 -1.41 -2.82 -14.28
CA GLY A 94 -1.40 -2.87 -15.72
C GLY A 94 -2.39 -1.85 -16.26
N ARG A 95 -1.94 -1.02 -17.22
CA ARG A 95 -2.79 -0.05 -17.91
C ARG A 95 -2.67 -0.27 -19.40
N TYR A 96 -3.79 -0.29 -20.08
CA TYR A 96 -3.87 -0.43 -21.53
C TYR A 96 -4.58 0.75 -22.15
N ARG A 97 -3.93 1.44 -23.07
CA ARG A 97 -4.56 2.48 -23.87
C ARG A 97 -5.29 1.86 -25.04
N TRP A 98 -6.59 1.62 -24.83
CA TRP A 98 -7.47 1.06 -25.85
C TRP A 98 -7.72 2.05 -27.01
N HIS A 99 -7.88 3.35 -26.66
CA HIS A 99 -8.11 4.44 -27.58
C HIS A 99 -7.35 5.67 -27.04
N PRO A 100 -7.02 6.70 -27.84
CA PRO A 100 -6.40 7.92 -27.34
C PRO A 100 -7.09 8.53 -26.12
N ASP A 101 -8.43 8.38 -26.03
CA ASP A 101 -9.27 8.93 -24.98
C ASP A 101 -9.69 7.89 -23.91
N LEU A 102 -9.30 6.59 -24.07
CA LEU A 102 -9.77 5.52 -23.20
C LEU A 102 -8.61 4.67 -22.70
N VAL A 103 -8.46 4.62 -21.38
CA VAL A 103 -7.51 3.76 -20.69
C VAL A 103 -8.27 2.77 -19.81
N LEU A 104 -7.92 1.50 -19.93
CA LEU A 104 -8.37 0.43 -19.04
C LEU A 104 -7.21 0.02 -18.14
N GLY A 105 -7.48 -0.27 -16.87
CA GLY A 105 -6.44 -0.65 -15.93
C GLY A 105 -6.89 -1.70 -14.94
N THR A 106 -5.91 -2.41 -14.41
CA THR A 106 -6.06 -3.30 -13.26
C THR A 106 -4.94 -3.05 -12.28
N THR A 107 -5.24 -3.20 -11.00
CA THR A 107 -4.25 -3.12 -9.91
C THR A 107 -4.38 -4.34 -9.03
N GLY A 108 -3.27 -4.71 -8.38
CA GLY A 108 -3.28 -5.74 -7.38
C GLY A 108 -2.27 -5.40 -6.28
N THR A 109 -2.64 -5.65 -5.04
CA THR A 109 -1.78 -5.47 -3.88
C THR A 109 -1.86 -6.70 -3.00
N VAL A 110 -0.70 -7.25 -2.66
CA VAL A 110 -0.57 -8.26 -1.61
C VAL A 110 0.25 -7.66 -0.49
N ARG A 111 -0.29 -7.64 0.73
CA ARG A 111 0.43 -7.14 1.90
C ARG A 111 0.40 -8.18 3.00
N HIS A 112 1.59 -8.50 3.50
CA HIS A 112 1.77 -9.24 4.74
C HIS A 112 2.24 -8.27 5.83
N SER A 113 1.56 -8.28 6.97
CA SER A 113 1.85 -7.41 8.12
C SER A 113 2.10 -8.26 9.34
N ARG A 114 3.22 -8.05 10.01
CA ARG A 114 3.57 -8.73 11.24
C ARG A 114 3.80 -7.69 12.34
N TYR A 115 3.08 -7.82 13.44
CA TYR A 115 3.20 -6.92 14.58
C TYR A 115 4.28 -7.41 15.54
N GLN A 116 5.13 -6.51 16.02
CA GLN A 116 6.37 -6.89 16.72
C GLN A 116 6.12 -7.48 18.10
N ASP A 117 5.10 -7.04 18.81
CA ASP A 117 4.87 -7.45 20.18
C ASP A 117 4.01 -8.71 20.28
N ALA A 118 4.54 -9.69 21.03
CA ALA A 118 3.89 -10.99 21.29
C ALA A 118 3.07 -10.97 22.60
N ARG A 119 2.82 -9.81 23.22
CA ARG A 119 1.95 -9.75 24.39
C ARG A 119 0.55 -10.18 23.97
N GLN A 120 0.02 -11.10 24.73
CA GLN A 120 -1.28 -11.67 24.51
C GLN A 120 -2.33 -10.56 24.50
N VAL A 121 -2.93 -10.32 23.35
CA VAL A 121 -4.26 -9.75 23.35
C VAL A 121 -5.14 -10.87 23.86
N VAL A 122 -5.61 -10.76 25.09
CA VAL A 122 -6.64 -11.65 25.61
C VAL A 122 -7.91 -11.32 24.84
N SER A 123 -8.03 -11.91 23.65
CA SER A 123 -9.25 -11.88 22.88
C SER A 123 -10.31 -12.66 23.67
N THR A 124 -11.51 -12.15 23.72
CA THR A 124 -12.71 -12.86 24.20
C THR A 124 -12.94 -14.16 23.43
N SER A 125 -12.27 -14.37 22.29
CA SER A 125 -12.28 -15.62 21.50
C SER A 125 -11.26 -16.66 21.94
N GLY A 126 -10.38 -16.35 22.92
CA GLY A 126 -9.33 -17.27 23.36
C GLY A 126 -8.16 -17.41 22.39
N GLU A 127 -8.08 -16.60 21.36
CA GLU A 127 -6.96 -16.56 20.41
C GLU A 127 -5.78 -15.85 21.08
N ASN A 128 -4.72 -16.61 21.32
CA ASN A 128 -3.46 -16.08 21.88
C ASN A 128 -2.40 -16.10 20.79
N GLY A 129 -1.77 -14.95 20.52
CA GLY A 129 -0.66 -14.93 19.58
C GLY A 129 -0.27 -13.54 19.09
N ARG A 130 0.81 -13.51 18.32
CA ARG A 130 1.23 -12.33 17.59
C ARG A 130 0.24 -12.10 16.45
N ARG A 131 -0.22 -10.86 16.29
CA ARG A 131 -1.06 -10.49 15.15
C ARG A 131 -0.25 -10.53 13.85
N GLU A 132 -0.78 -11.26 12.88
CA GLU A 132 -0.31 -11.30 11.50
C GLU A 132 -1.51 -11.09 10.57
N ASP A 133 -1.40 -10.15 9.65
CA ASP A 133 -2.47 -9.83 8.70
C ASP A 133 -1.97 -10.11 7.27
N ASN A 134 -2.81 -10.77 6.47
CA ASN A 134 -2.62 -10.97 5.04
C ASN A 134 -3.73 -10.25 4.30
N ARG A 135 -3.38 -9.24 3.50
CA ARG A 135 -4.32 -8.45 2.73
C ARG A 135 -4.11 -8.66 1.24
N LEU A 136 -5.18 -8.98 0.56
CA LEU A 136 -5.27 -8.98 -0.89
C LEU A 136 -6.20 -7.85 -1.33
N GLU A 137 -5.78 -7.10 -2.33
CA GLU A 137 -6.58 -6.04 -2.94
C GLU A 137 -6.48 -6.16 -4.46
N VAL A 138 -7.61 -6.12 -5.15
CA VAL A 138 -7.69 -6.14 -6.62
C VAL A 138 -8.58 -5.00 -7.06
N GLY A 139 -8.11 -4.24 -8.05
CA GLY A 139 -8.82 -3.09 -8.60
C GLY A 139 -8.97 -3.16 -10.11
N LEU A 140 -10.07 -2.60 -10.59
CA LEU A 140 -10.30 -2.29 -12.00
C LEU A 140 -10.46 -0.78 -12.17
N LEU A 141 -9.90 -0.26 -13.24
CA LEU A 141 -9.87 1.17 -13.56
C LEU A 141 -10.35 1.37 -15.00
N VAL A 142 -11.19 2.36 -15.19
CA VAL A 142 -11.57 2.88 -16.51
C VAL A 142 -11.42 4.40 -16.46
N GLU A 143 -10.60 4.95 -17.35
CA GLU A 143 -10.42 6.41 -17.50
C GLU A 143 -10.83 6.80 -18.92
N LYS A 144 -11.69 7.82 -19.04
CA LYS A 144 -12.13 8.34 -20.32
C LYS A 144 -12.03 9.86 -20.35
N ASN A 145 -11.24 10.39 -21.27
CA ASN A 145 -11.29 11.81 -21.62
C ASN A 145 -12.55 12.05 -22.45
N LEU A 146 -13.44 12.91 -21.95
CA LEU A 146 -14.64 13.32 -22.68
C LEU A 146 -14.29 14.39 -23.73
N ASP A 147 -13.38 15.28 -23.37
CA ASP A 147 -12.77 16.29 -24.26
C ASP A 147 -11.41 16.74 -23.67
N SER A 148 -10.88 17.87 -24.13
CA SER A 148 -9.59 18.42 -23.66
C SER A 148 -9.62 18.95 -22.22
N ARG A 149 -10.78 19.05 -21.59
CA ARG A 149 -10.98 19.63 -20.25
C ARG A 149 -11.52 18.64 -19.23
N TRP A 150 -12.23 17.60 -19.67
CA TRP A 150 -12.95 16.71 -18.78
C TRP A 150 -12.45 15.27 -18.84
N LEU A 151 -12.15 14.71 -17.70
CA LEU A 151 -11.81 13.30 -17.49
C LEU A 151 -12.85 12.66 -16.56
N VAL A 152 -13.37 11.52 -16.96
CA VAL A 152 -14.16 10.62 -16.09
C VAL A 152 -13.32 9.42 -15.74
N ARG A 153 -13.25 9.09 -14.44
CA ARG A 153 -12.58 7.89 -13.92
C ARG A 153 -13.55 7.07 -13.10
N GLY A 154 -13.68 5.81 -13.46
CA GLY A 154 -14.39 4.79 -12.67
C GLY A 154 -13.40 3.81 -12.07
N GLU A 155 -13.51 3.52 -10.79
CA GLU A 155 -12.66 2.55 -10.08
C GLU A 155 -13.55 1.59 -9.29
N TRP A 156 -13.27 0.29 -9.40
CA TRP A 156 -13.84 -0.73 -8.54
C TRP A 156 -12.72 -1.47 -7.83
N LEU A 157 -12.79 -1.56 -6.51
CA LEU A 157 -11.78 -2.13 -5.66
C LEU A 157 -12.40 -3.19 -4.75
N VAL A 158 -11.80 -4.36 -4.70
CA VAL A 158 -12.13 -5.43 -3.75
C VAL A 158 -10.92 -5.64 -2.85
N ARG A 159 -11.17 -5.65 -1.53
CA ARG A 159 -10.16 -5.88 -0.51
C ARG A 159 -10.61 -7.01 0.42
N ASP A 160 -9.76 -7.99 0.62
CA ASP A 160 -9.91 -9.07 1.60
C ASP A 160 -8.71 -9.00 2.56
N ASN A 161 -8.98 -8.95 3.86
CA ASN A 161 -7.96 -8.98 4.91
C ASN A 161 -8.24 -10.14 5.84
N ARG A 162 -7.26 -11.01 5.98
CA ARG A 162 -7.29 -12.15 6.89
C ARG A 162 -6.21 -11.99 7.95
N SER A 163 -6.61 -12.07 9.19
CA SER A 163 -5.75 -11.90 10.35
C SER A 163 -5.63 -13.19 11.15
N SER A 164 -4.54 -13.35 11.88
CA SER A 164 -4.44 -14.37 12.94
C SER A 164 -5.41 -14.10 14.10
N LEU A 165 -5.97 -12.89 14.18
CA LEU A 165 -7.00 -12.49 15.13
C LEU A 165 -8.27 -12.14 14.37
N SER A 166 -9.32 -12.95 14.47
CA SER A 166 -10.54 -12.88 13.66
C SER A 166 -11.26 -11.53 13.72
N GLN A 167 -11.12 -10.78 14.80
CA GLN A 167 -11.68 -9.42 14.95
C GLN A 167 -11.12 -8.40 13.93
N TYR A 168 -9.99 -8.71 13.26
CA TYR A 168 -9.38 -7.87 12.22
C TYR A 168 -9.64 -8.40 10.82
N ASP A 169 -10.41 -9.49 10.68
CA ASP A 169 -10.87 -9.96 9.38
C ASP A 169 -11.91 -9.03 8.80
N TYR A 170 -11.74 -8.69 7.55
CA TYR A 170 -12.78 -7.94 6.83
C TYR A 170 -12.69 -8.12 5.33
N GLN A 171 -13.84 -8.01 4.68
CA GLN A 171 -13.96 -7.88 3.24
C GLN A 171 -14.66 -6.56 2.91
N ARG A 172 -14.14 -5.84 1.92
CA ARG A 172 -14.69 -4.56 1.49
C ARG A 172 -14.67 -4.43 -0.02
N GLN A 173 -15.75 -3.89 -0.56
CA GLN A 173 -15.82 -3.44 -1.93
C GLN A 173 -16.03 -1.93 -1.96
N THR A 174 -15.38 -1.25 -2.89
CA THR A 174 -15.50 0.19 -3.07
C THR A 174 -15.68 0.46 -4.55
N LEU A 175 -16.71 1.21 -4.90
CA LEU A 175 -16.90 1.77 -6.24
C LEU A 175 -16.75 3.29 -6.13
N MET A 176 -15.90 3.87 -6.95
CA MET A 176 -15.65 5.29 -6.98
C MET A 176 -15.82 5.82 -8.41
N LEU A 177 -16.50 6.93 -8.54
CA LEU A 177 -16.62 7.68 -9.79
C LEU A 177 -16.09 9.10 -9.55
N THR A 178 -15.14 9.50 -10.36
CA THR A 178 -14.50 10.82 -10.28
C THR A 178 -14.69 11.55 -11.60
N LEU A 179 -15.06 12.84 -11.53
CA LEU A 179 -15.06 13.76 -12.65
C LEU A 179 -14.04 14.85 -12.37
N GLU A 180 -13.05 14.98 -13.23
CA GLU A 180 -12.01 16.00 -13.14
C GLU A 180 -12.19 16.99 -14.29
N GLY A 181 -12.13 18.31 -13.98
CA GLY A 181 -12.23 19.38 -14.96
C GLY A 181 -11.08 20.39 -14.84
N ALA A 182 -10.47 20.77 -15.97
CA ALA A 182 -9.50 21.85 -16.03
C ALA A 182 -10.18 23.14 -16.56
N PHE A 183 -10.03 24.26 -15.83
CA PHE A 183 -10.62 25.56 -16.14
C PHE A 183 -9.55 26.59 -16.47
#